data_919b371ace9381f87cd5cedc1f6d4cd0
#
_entry.id   919b371ace9381f87cd5cedc1f6d4cd0
#
_cell.length_a   1.000
_cell.length_b   1.000
_cell.length_c   1.000
_cell.angle_alpha   90.00
_cell.angle_beta   90.00
_cell.angle_gamma   90.00
#
_symmetry.space_group_name_H-M   'P 1'
#
loop_
_entity.id
_entity.type
_entity.pdbx_description
1 polymer ?
#
loop_
_entity_poly.entity_id
_entity_poly.type
_entity_poly.pdbx_seq_one_letter_code
_entity_poly.pdbx_strand_id
1 'polypeptide(L)'
;MRNLLIIFFILLFKIPVMCQPGWNWPEDKATAEEKNVLYTDYLKQGNCEMAIEPNRWLIENVPGLHVSIFQNAIKIFRCLIDKEDDIDKKNDLIKEAISIFDKRIENFGREAYVKNRKATFAYTFLRSDKTQFENLHNMFMEALELNGNELGNSNIVACMDICRKYKLTSKSISDDEVLNIYDELSNIVSY
;
A
#
# COMPACT_ATOMS: atom_id res chain seq x y z
N MET A 1 63.16 -8.69 -26.46
CA MET A 1 62.03 -9.45 -25.89
C MET A 1 61.37 -8.53 -24.88
N ARG A 2 60.25 -8.01 -25.24
CA ARG A 2 59.60 -6.90 -24.52
C ARG A 2 58.35 -7.44 -23.86
N ASN A 3 58.37 -7.58 -22.54
CA ASN A 3 57.22 -8.08 -21.76
C ASN A 3 56.11 -7.03 -21.75
N LEU A 4 55.02 -7.32 -22.42
CA LEU A 4 53.80 -6.52 -22.39
C LEU A 4 53.01 -6.92 -21.15
N LEU A 5 53.06 -6.10 -20.11
CA LEU A 5 52.28 -6.24 -18.89
C LEU A 5 50.83 -5.73 -19.20
N ILE A 6 49.94 -6.65 -19.44
CA ILE A 6 48.50 -6.33 -19.56
C ILE A 6 47.95 -6.16 -18.15
N ILE A 7 47.82 -4.91 -17.72
CA ILE A 7 47.08 -4.57 -16.50
C ILE A 7 45.62 -4.68 -16.82
N PHE A 8 45.01 -5.78 -16.38
CA PHE A 8 43.57 -5.99 -16.44
C PHE A 8 42.95 -5.12 -15.34
N PHE A 9 42.46 -3.94 -15.72
CA PHE A 9 41.74 -3.03 -14.82
C PHE A 9 40.31 -3.61 -14.63
N ILE A 10 40.15 -4.42 -13.58
CA ILE A 10 38.80 -4.88 -13.15
C ILE A 10 38.12 -3.66 -12.55
N LEU A 11 37.33 -2.98 -13.35
CA LEU A 11 36.34 -2.02 -12.90
C LEU A 11 35.30 -2.80 -12.07
N LEU A 12 35.49 -2.79 -10.77
CA LEU A 12 34.49 -3.21 -9.80
C LEU A 12 33.29 -2.24 -9.91
N PHE A 13 32.42 -2.48 -10.87
CA PHE A 13 31.08 -1.94 -10.83
C PHE A 13 30.45 -2.45 -9.53
N LYS A 14 30.39 -1.59 -8.53
CA LYS A 14 29.49 -1.79 -7.39
C LYS A 14 28.06 -1.71 -7.94
N ILE A 15 27.57 -2.82 -8.48
CA ILE A 15 26.14 -3.00 -8.69
C ILE A 15 25.57 -2.95 -7.28
N PRO A 16 24.71 -1.96 -6.95
CA PRO A 16 23.98 -2.05 -5.70
C PRO A 16 23.16 -3.34 -5.79
N VAL A 17 23.61 -4.39 -5.13
CA VAL A 17 22.78 -5.53 -4.84
C VAL A 17 21.64 -4.94 -4.04
N MET A 18 20.48 -4.76 -4.66
CA MET A 18 19.23 -4.52 -3.95
C MET A 18 18.93 -5.82 -3.19
N CYS A 19 19.68 -6.01 -2.12
CA CYS A 19 19.38 -7.02 -1.13
C CYS A 19 17.96 -6.71 -0.68
N GLN A 20 17.03 -7.64 -0.88
CA GLN A 20 15.75 -7.55 -0.19
C GLN A 20 16.08 -7.32 1.27
N PRO A 21 15.53 -6.27 1.92
CA PRO A 21 15.88 -5.99 3.29
C PRO A 21 15.68 -7.25 4.10
N GLY A 22 16.73 -7.76 4.70
CA GLY A 22 16.68 -8.90 5.59
C GLY A 22 15.81 -8.55 6.80
N TRP A 23 15.48 -9.54 7.60
CA TRP A 23 14.76 -9.34 8.85
C TRP A 23 15.61 -8.55 9.84
N ASN A 24 15.11 -7.39 10.27
CA ASN A 24 15.72 -6.53 11.27
C ASN A 24 15.22 -6.93 12.67
N TRP A 25 15.73 -8.03 13.19
CA TRP A 25 15.34 -8.52 14.51
C TRP A 25 15.80 -7.56 15.62
N PRO A 26 14.91 -7.23 16.60
CA PRO A 26 15.29 -6.47 17.79
C PRO A 26 16.19 -7.27 18.73
N GLU A 27 16.70 -6.63 19.79
CA GLU A 27 17.47 -7.32 20.84
C GLU A 27 16.64 -8.44 21.50
N ASP A 28 15.37 -8.18 21.83
CA ASP A 28 14.41 -9.22 22.23
C ASP A 28 13.84 -9.93 20.99
N LYS A 29 14.72 -10.68 20.33
CA LYS A 29 14.34 -11.44 19.16
C LYS A 29 13.26 -12.49 19.46
N ALA A 30 13.32 -13.11 20.63
CA ALA A 30 12.46 -14.25 20.97
C ALA A 30 10.97 -13.86 20.93
N THR A 31 10.59 -12.76 21.56
CA THR A 31 9.20 -12.26 21.53
C THR A 31 8.76 -11.87 20.12
N ALA A 32 9.60 -11.15 19.36
CA ALA A 32 9.28 -10.76 18.00
C ALA A 32 9.13 -11.98 17.07
N GLU A 33 9.99 -12.98 17.21
CA GLU A 33 9.93 -14.22 16.44
C GLU A 33 8.67 -15.03 16.79
N GLU A 34 8.31 -15.16 18.07
CA GLU A 34 7.06 -15.79 18.51
C GLU A 34 5.85 -15.12 17.86
N LYS A 35 5.72 -13.78 17.95
CA LYS A 35 4.62 -13.04 17.37
C LYS A 35 4.56 -13.21 15.85
N ASN A 36 5.73 -13.22 15.19
CA ASN A 36 5.81 -13.42 13.74
C ASN A 36 5.35 -14.83 13.33
N VAL A 37 5.75 -15.86 14.06
CA VAL A 37 5.31 -17.24 13.81
C VAL A 37 3.80 -17.36 14.04
N LEU A 38 3.29 -16.85 15.17
CA LEU A 38 1.87 -16.93 15.52
C LEU A 38 0.98 -16.29 14.42
N TYR A 39 1.22 -15.04 14.06
CA TYR A 39 0.34 -14.40 13.07
C TYR A 39 0.44 -15.06 11.70
N THR A 40 1.63 -15.49 11.30
CA THR A 40 1.80 -16.12 9.97
C THR A 40 1.13 -17.49 9.90
N ASP A 41 1.16 -18.26 10.97
CA ASP A 41 0.51 -19.57 11.00
C ASP A 41 -1.01 -19.43 11.08
N TYR A 42 -1.54 -18.52 11.89
CA TYR A 42 -2.97 -18.21 11.88
C TYR A 42 -3.44 -17.70 10.51
N LEU A 43 -2.67 -16.82 9.88
CA LEU A 43 -3.01 -16.30 8.55
C LEU A 43 -3.03 -17.42 7.49
N LYS A 44 -2.06 -18.36 7.52
CA LYS A 44 -2.06 -19.53 6.62
C LYS A 44 -3.28 -20.43 6.83
N GLN A 45 -3.79 -20.52 8.06
CA GLN A 45 -4.98 -21.27 8.43
C GLN A 45 -6.29 -20.52 8.09
N GLY A 46 -6.21 -19.26 7.63
CA GLY A 46 -7.39 -18.42 7.40
C GLY A 46 -8.05 -17.90 8.68
N ASN A 47 -7.37 -18.02 9.81
CA ASN A 47 -7.83 -17.55 11.12
C ASN A 47 -7.37 -16.11 11.37
N CYS A 48 -8.07 -15.16 10.74
CA CYS A 48 -7.71 -13.75 10.78
C CYS A 48 -7.92 -13.12 12.16
N GLU A 49 -8.90 -13.60 12.90
CA GLU A 49 -9.25 -13.16 14.25
C GLU A 49 -8.11 -13.42 15.25
N MET A 50 -7.41 -14.54 15.08
CA MET A 50 -6.25 -14.86 15.92
C MET A 50 -4.95 -14.24 15.38
N ALA A 51 -4.89 -13.95 14.07
CA ALA A 51 -3.70 -13.38 13.45
C ALA A 51 -3.51 -11.89 13.76
N ILE A 52 -4.59 -11.15 14.04
CA ILE A 52 -4.55 -9.69 14.12
C ILE A 52 -3.70 -9.20 15.30
N GLU A 53 -3.88 -9.74 16.50
CA GLU A 53 -3.20 -9.25 17.69
C GLU A 53 -1.67 -9.46 17.66
N PRO A 54 -1.12 -10.65 17.31
CA PRO A 54 0.33 -10.81 17.15
C PRO A 54 0.91 -9.91 16.04
N ASN A 55 0.15 -9.66 14.96
CA ASN A 55 0.59 -8.78 13.88
C ASN A 55 0.59 -7.30 14.30
N ARG A 56 -0.45 -6.83 15.02
CA ARG A 56 -0.49 -5.48 15.61
C ARG A 56 0.69 -5.25 16.54
N TRP A 57 0.97 -6.20 17.41
CA TRP A 57 2.10 -6.12 18.32
C TRP A 57 3.42 -5.86 17.57
N LEU A 58 3.66 -6.58 16.46
CA LEU A 58 4.86 -6.39 15.63
C LEU A 58 4.91 -4.99 15.00
N ILE A 59 3.78 -4.50 14.48
CA ILE A 59 3.71 -3.18 13.86
C ILE A 59 3.94 -2.06 14.88
N GLU A 60 3.52 -2.25 16.12
CA GLU A 60 3.63 -1.25 17.19
C GLU A 60 5.01 -1.27 17.86
N ASN A 61 5.59 -2.45 18.09
CA ASN A 61 6.81 -2.59 18.89
C ASN A 61 8.08 -2.73 18.04
N VAL A 62 7.96 -3.28 16.84
CA VAL A 62 9.11 -3.53 15.95
C VAL A 62 8.78 -3.20 14.48
N PRO A 63 8.30 -1.97 14.19
CA PRO A 63 7.80 -1.61 12.86
C PRO A 63 8.85 -1.75 11.75
N GLY A 64 10.14 -1.61 12.08
CA GLY A 64 11.25 -1.80 11.15
C GLY A 64 11.63 -3.25 10.89
N LEU A 65 10.94 -4.24 11.46
CA LEU A 65 11.30 -5.66 11.39
C LEU A 65 11.40 -6.17 9.95
N HIS A 66 10.33 -6.04 9.18
CA HIS A 66 10.28 -6.41 7.77
C HIS A 66 8.98 -5.90 7.13
N VAL A 67 9.03 -5.52 5.87
CA VAL A 67 7.86 -4.96 5.14
C VAL A 67 6.66 -5.90 5.09
N SER A 68 6.87 -7.21 5.18
CA SER A 68 5.80 -8.21 5.14
C SER A 68 4.81 -8.11 6.29
N ILE A 69 5.20 -7.57 7.46
CA ILE A 69 4.27 -7.40 8.58
C ILE A 69 3.12 -6.47 8.19
N PHE A 70 3.38 -5.39 7.44
CA PHE A 70 2.37 -4.48 6.91
C PHE A 70 1.57 -5.09 5.76
N GLN A 71 2.25 -5.82 4.85
CA GLN A 71 1.58 -6.47 3.71
C GLN A 71 0.60 -7.55 4.18
N ASN A 72 0.97 -8.32 5.20
CA ASN A 72 0.12 -9.34 5.78
C ASN A 72 -0.98 -8.74 6.66
N ALA A 73 -0.74 -7.60 7.35
CA ALA A 73 -1.78 -6.84 8.02
C ALA A 73 -2.95 -6.53 7.08
N ILE A 74 -2.67 -6.02 5.88
CA ILE A 74 -3.73 -5.73 4.89
C ILE A 74 -4.53 -6.98 4.50
N LYS A 75 -3.88 -8.15 4.42
CA LYS A 75 -4.61 -9.41 4.17
C LYS A 75 -5.50 -9.80 5.35
N ILE A 76 -4.98 -9.65 6.57
CA ILE A 76 -5.73 -9.92 7.80
C ILE A 76 -6.94 -9.00 7.88
N PHE A 77 -6.76 -7.69 7.68
CA PHE A 77 -7.86 -6.73 7.70
C PHE A 77 -8.92 -7.01 6.63
N ARG A 78 -8.52 -7.34 5.38
CA ARG A 78 -9.48 -7.74 4.36
C ARG A 78 -10.35 -8.91 4.83
N CYS A 79 -9.74 -9.94 5.37
CA CYS A 79 -10.44 -11.11 5.88
C CYS A 79 -11.40 -10.76 7.05
N LEU A 80 -10.99 -9.87 7.96
CA LEU A 80 -11.82 -9.41 9.07
C LEU A 80 -13.00 -8.55 8.57
N ILE A 81 -12.73 -7.61 7.65
CA ILE A 81 -13.75 -6.73 7.04
C ILE A 81 -14.79 -7.55 6.28
N ASP A 82 -14.37 -8.60 5.57
CA ASP A 82 -15.28 -9.44 4.79
C ASP A 82 -16.19 -10.30 5.67
N LYS A 83 -15.77 -10.60 6.90
CA LYS A 83 -16.52 -11.39 7.88
C LYS A 83 -17.37 -10.54 8.85
N GLU A 84 -17.09 -9.23 8.95
CA GLU A 84 -17.77 -8.35 9.89
C GLU A 84 -19.11 -7.88 9.33
N ASP A 85 -20.18 -8.15 10.06
CA ASP A 85 -21.54 -7.74 9.70
C ASP A 85 -21.97 -6.41 10.36
N ASP A 86 -21.36 -6.06 11.50
CA ASP A 86 -21.59 -4.78 12.17
C ASP A 86 -20.92 -3.65 11.40
N ILE A 87 -21.72 -2.69 10.92
CA ILE A 87 -21.25 -1.62 10.05
C ILE A 87 -20.26 -0.69 10.73
N ASP A 88 -20.43 -0.43 12.02
CA ASP A 88 -19.54 0.49 12.76
C ASP A 88 -18.18 -0.16 12.99
N LYS A 89 -18.17 -1.43 13.41
CA LYS A 89 -16.93 -2.21 13.55
C LYS A 89 -16.21 -2.39 12.21
N LYS A 90 -16.98 -2.65 11.15
CA LYS A 90 -16.45 -2.75 9.79
C LYS A 90 -15.75 -1.47 9.36
N ASN A 91 -16.37 -0.32 9.61
CA ASN A 91 -15.80 0.99 9.32
C ASN A 91 -14.51 1.26 10.13
N ASP A 92 -14.46 0.83 11.39
CA ASP A 92 -13.26 0.97 12.21
C ASP A 92 -12.12 0.09 11.70
N LEU A 93 -12.41 -1.15 11.30
CA LEU A 93 -11.42 -2.03 10.65
C LEU A 93 -10.88 -1.44 9.34
N ILE A 94 -11.75 -0.82 8.52
CA ILE A 94 -11.34 -0.16 7.27
C ILE A 94 -10.42 1.03 7.57
N LYS A 95 -10.76 1.87 8.55
CA LYS A 95 -9.92 3.01 8.95
C LYS A 95 -8.55 2.55 9.45
N GLU A 96 -8.52 1.52 10.30
CA GLU A 96 -7.26 0.97 10.81
C GLU A 96 -6.41 0.41 9.66
N ALA A 97 -7.01 -0.37 8.75
CA ALA A 97 -6.31 -0.89 7.58
C ALA A 97 -5.73 0.22 6.70
N ILE A 98 -6.45 1.32 6.50
CA ILE A 98 -5.96 2.49 5.74
C ILE A 98 -4.73 3.09 6.43
N SER A 99 -4.72 3.19 7.77
CA SER A 99 -3.57 3.71 8.52
C SER A 99 -2.31 2.83 8.40
N ILE A 100 -2.47 1.53 8.17
CA ILE A 100 -1.35 0.59 7.98
C ILE A 100 -0.51 0.95 6.74
N PHE A 101 -1.11 1.50 5.70
CA PHE A 101 -0.37 1.97 4.52
C PHE A 101 0.53 3.15 4.86
N ASP A 102 0.06 4.10 5.66
CA ASP A 102 0.85 5.26 6.08
C ASP A 102 2.02 4.82 6.98
N LYS A 103 1.77 3.98 7.98
CA LYS A 103 2.83 3.38 8.81
C LYS A 103 3.87 2.61 7.98
N ARG A 104 3.45 1.95 6.90
CA ARG A 104 4.37 1.28 5.98
C ARG A 104 5.26 2.27 5.22
N ILE A 105 4.72 3.41 4.79
CA ILE A 105 5.50 4.48 4.13
C ILE A 105 6.54 5.02 5.09
N GLU A 106 6.15 5.33 6.32
CA GLU A 106 7.04 5.85 7.37
C GLU A 106 8.25 4.94 7.63
N ASN A 107 8.04 3.61 7.61
CA ASN A 107 9.07 2.64 7.96
C ASN A 107 9.87 2.10 6.77
N PHE A 108 9.29 2.04 5.57
CA PHE A 108 9.88 1.38 4.41
C PHE A 108 9.86 2.21 3.12
N GLY A 109 9.31 3.41 3.15
CA GLY A 109 9.20 4.29 1.97
C GLY A 109 8.33 3.69 0.85
N ARG A 110 8.76 3.91 -0.41
CA ARG A 110 8.03 3.54 -1.63
C ARG A 110 6.65 4.18 -1.71
N GLU A 111 6.59 5.47 -1.36
CA GLU A 111 5.36 6.23 -1.18
C GLU A 111 4.42 6.10 -2.39
N ALA A 112 4.86 6.40 -3.60
CA ALA A 112 4.05 6.31 -4.81
C ALA A 112 3.34 4.95 -4.94
N TYR A 113 4.10 3.86 -4.85
CA TYR A 113 3.55 2.50 -4.91
C TYR A 113 2.54 2.23 -3.79
N VAL A 114 2.82 2.67 -2.57
CA VAL A 114 1.96 2.39 -1.41
C VAL A 114 0.69 3.23 -1.44
N LYS A 115 0.75 4.51 -1.83
CA LYS A 115 -0.42 5.39 -2.01
C LYS A 115 -1.35 4.86 -3.09
N ASN A 116 -0.81 4.36 -4.19
CA ASN A 116 -1.58 3.70 -5.25
C ASN A 116 -2.38 2.51 -4.70
N ARG A 117 -1.77 1.65 -3.87
CA ARG A 117 -2.44 0.52 -3.23
C ARG A 117 -3.43 0.93 -2.13
N LYS A 118 -3.14 2.01 -1.39
CA LYS A 118 -4.03 2.60 -0.38
C LYS A 118 -5.34 3.06 -1.04
N ALA A 119 -5.25 3.82 -2.14
CA ALA A 119 -6.42 4.28 -2.89
C ALA A 119 -7.27 3.10 -3.40
N THR A 120 -6.64 2.05 -3.97
CA THR A 120 -7.33 0.83 -4.41
C THR A 120 -8.05 0.13 -3.26
N PHE A 121 -7.37 0.01 -2.11
CA PHE A 121 -7.96 -0.64 -0.93
C PHE A 121 -9.16 0.15 -0.43
N ALA A 122 -9.01 1.46 -0.22
CA ALA A 122 -10.09 2.34 0.24
C ALA A 122 -11.29 2.31 -0.73
N TYR A 123 -11.05 2.39 -2.03
CA TYR A 123 -12.11 2.30 -3.05
C TYR A 123 -12.88 0.97 -2.97
N THR A 124 -12.19 -0.14 -2.74
CA THR A 124 -12.86 -1.45 -2.66
C THR A 124 -13.99 -1.47 -1.64
N PHE A 125 -13.78 -0.83 -0.49
CA PHE A 125 -14.73 -0.88 0.63
C PHE A 125 -15.62 0.37 0.76
N LEU A 126 -15.16 1.52 0.27
CA LEU A 126 -15.82 2.81 0.53
C LEU A 126 -16.53 3.42 -0.71
N ARG A 127 -16.40 2.81 -1.92
CA ARG A 127 -16.94 3.37 -3.17
C ARG A 127 -18.46 3.54 -3.22
N SER A 128 -19.20 2.98 -2.28
CA SER A 128 -20.67 3.10 -2.19
C SER A 128 -21.10 4.10 -1.13
N ASP A 129 -20.20 4.56 -0.27
CA ASP A 129 -20.49 5.54 0.76
C ASP A 129 -20.23 6.96 0.24
N LYS A 130 -21.33 7.70 0.06
CA LYS A 130 -21.29 9.08 -0.47
C LYS A 130 -20.48 10.04 0.42
N THR A 131 -20.40 9.78 1.73
CA THR A 131 -19.65 10.61 2.66
C THR A 131 -18.14 10.48 2.48
N GLN A 132 -17.68 9.41 1.80
CA GLN A 132 -16.28 9.11 1.54
C GLN A 132 -15.78 9.54 0.14
N PHE A 133 -16.66 10.07 -0.72
CA PHE A 133 -16.27 10.37 -2.10
C PHE A 133 -15.18 11.42 -2.21
N GLU A 134 -15.21 12.46 -1.38
CA GLU A 134 -14.15 13.47 -1.33
C GLU A 134 -12.82 12.85 -0.87
N ASN A 135 -12.85 12.07 0.20
CA ASN A 135 -11.67 11.39 0.72
C ASN A 135 -11.06 10.43 -0.31
N LEU A 136 -11.89 9.63 -0.97
CA LEU A 136 -11.45 8.74 -2.04
C LEU A 136 -10.88 9.53 -3.24
N HIS A 137 -11.54 10.60 -3.65
CA HIS A 137 -11.05 11.46 -4.71
C HIS A 137 -9.64 11.99 -4.39
N ASN A 138 -9.44 12.54 -3.19
CA ASN A 138 -8.14 13.04 -2.76
C ASN A 138 -7.06 11.94 -2.76
N MET A 139 -7.39 10.72 -2.29
CA MET A 139 -6.46 9.59 -2.34
C MET A 139 -6.05 9.21 -3.77
N PHE A 140 -6.97 9.29 -4.74
CA PHE A 140 -6.65 9.01 -6.14
C PHE A 140 -5.87 10.13 -6.80
N MET A 141 -6.15 11.40 -6.47
CA MET A 141 -5.36 12.52 -6.97
C MET A 141 -3.92 12.45 -6.47
N GLU A 142 -3.71 12.16 -5.19
CA GLU A 142 -2.38 11.93 -4.63
C GLU A 142 -1.67 10.73 -5.31
N ALA A 143 -2.39 9.65 -5.54
CA ALA A 143 -1.82 8.48 -6.22
C ALA A 143 -1.48 8.79 -7.69
N LEU A 144 -2.29 9.57 -8.40
CA LEU A 144 -2.05 10.00 -9.77
C LEU A 144 -0.83 10.92 -9.86
N GLU A 145 -0.73 11.92 -8.99
CA GLU A 145 0.41 12.84 -8.92
C GLU A 145 1.74 12.09 -8.70
N LEU A 146 1.75 11.11 -7.80
CA LEU A 146 2.96 10.37 -7.44
C LEU A 146 3.36 9.28 -8.45
N ASN A 147 2.41 8.69 -9.17
CA ASN A 147 2.68 7.56 -10.06
C ASN A 147 2.66 7.95 -11.55
N GLY A 148 1.95 9.01 -11.95
CA GLY A 148 1.83 9.40 -13.35
C GLY A 148 1.45 8.21 -14.24
N ASN A 149 2.25 7.94 -15.26
CA ASN A 149 2.03 6.83 -16.21
C ASN A 149 2.11 5.42 -15.59
N GLU A 150 2.59 5.28 -14.35
CA GLU A 150 2.65 4.00 -13.64
C GLU A 150 1.39 3.70 -12.81
N LEU A 151 0.34 4.51 -12.95
CA LEU A 151 -0.91 4.38 -12.19
C LEU A 151 -1.65 3.13 -12.62
N GLY A 152 -1.42 2.06 -12.73
CA GLY A 152 -2.10 0.80 -13.13
C GLY A 152 -3.58 0.93 -13.58
N ASN A 153 -3.96 0.18 -14.62
CA ASN A 153 -5.27 0.30 -15.29
C ASN A 153 -6.49 0.22 -14.37
N SER A 154 -6.45 -0.63 -13.33
CA SER A 154 -7.55 -0.73 -12.36
C SER A 154 -7.77 0.56 -11.57
N ASN A 155 -6.69 1.30 -11.29
CA ASN A 155 -6.76 2.56 -10.57
C ASN A 155 -7.19 3.70 -11.47
N ILE A 156 -6.87 3.67 -12.74
CA ILE A 156 -7.39 4.62 -13.74
C ILE A 156 -8.92 4.56 -13.75
N VAL A 157 -9.49 3.37 -13.90
CA VAL A 157 -10.95 3.16 -13.91
C VAL A 157 -11.60 3.58 -12.59
N ALA A 158 -10.99 3.24 -11.46
CA ALA A 158 -11.50 3.60 -10.14
C ALA A 158 -11.43 5.13 -9.89
N CYS A 159 -10.36 5.78 -10.36
CA CYS A 159 -10.18 7.23 -10.29
C CYS A 159 -11.27 7.95 -11.10
N MET A 160 -11.52 7.52 -12.35
CA MET A 160 -12.59 8.06 -13.19
C MET A 160 -13.97 7.91 -12.54
N ASP A 161 -14.27 6.73 -11.98
CA ASP A 161 -15.55 6.47 -11.29
C ASP A 161 -15.74 7.38 -10.07
N ILE A 162 -14.71 7.51 -9.23
CA ILE A 162 -14.83 8.33 -8.02
C ILE A 162 -14.86 9.83 -8.32
N CYS A 163 -14.10 10.28 -9.34
CA CYS A 163 -14.14 11.66 -9.82
C CYS A 163 -15.57 12.03 -10.28
N ARG A 164 -16.21 11.17 -11.07
CA ARG A 164 -17.60 11.34 -11.50
C ARG A 164 -18.57 11.34 -10.29
N LYS A 165 -18.43 10.42 -9.36
CA LYS A 165 -19.30 10.32 -8.16
C LYS A 165 -19.16 11.57 -7.28
N TYR A 166 -17.92 12.02 -7.05
CA TYR A 166 -17.65 13.22 -6.28
C TYR A 166 -18.26 14.46 -6.95
N LYS A 167 -18.08 14.63 -8.26
CA LYS A 167 -18.72 15.71 -9.03
C LYS A 167 -20.24 15.71 -8.89
N LEU A 168 -20.89 14.56 -8.97
CA LEU A 168 -22.35 14.44 -8.87
C LEU A 168 -22.91 14.74 -7.49
N THR A 169 -22.12 14.58 -6.43
CA THR A 169 -22.55 14.75 -5.03
C THR A 169 -22.04 16.05 -4.40
N SER A 170 -21.02 16.66 -4.97
CA SER A 170 -20.39 17.88 -4.47
C SER A 170 -20.28 18.93 -5.58
N LYS A 171 -20.39 20.21 -5.19
CA LYS A 171 -20.08 21.33 -6.07
C LYS A 171 -18.63 21.79 -5.98
N SER A 172 -17.80 21.07 -5.23
CA SER A 172 -16.41 21.47 -4.93
C SER A 172 -15.44 21.23 -6.07
N ILE A 173 -15.82 20.45 -7.09
CA ILE A 173 -15.02 20.18 -8.30
C ILE A 173 -15.76 20.72 -9.54
N SER A 174 -15.07 21.49 -10.38
CA SER A 174 -15.60 22.06 -11.61
C SER A 174 -15.70 21.03 -12.74
N ASP A 175 -16.42 21.35 -13.82
CA ASP A 175 -16.48 20.51 -15.01
C ASP A 175 -15.12 20.46 -15.71
N ASP A 176 -14.42 21.59 -15.77
CA ASP A 176 -13.09 21.68 -16.38
C ASP A 176 -12.05 20.82 -15.64
N GLU A 177 -12.10 20.78 -14.30
CA GLU A 177 -11.22 19.90 -13.51
C GLU A 177 -11.50 18.41 -13.78
N VAL A 178 -12.78 18.03 -13.87
CA VAL A 178 -13.14 16.66 -14.24
C VAL A 178 -12.62 16.29 -15.63
N LEU A 179 -12.78 17.17 -16.61
CA LEU A 179 -12.30 16.96 -17.98
C LEU A 179 -10.77 16.83 -18.01
N ASN A 180 -10.05 17.71 -17.32
CA ASN A 180 -8.59 17.65 -17.23
C ASN A 180 -8.10 16.34 -16.63
N ILE A 181 -8.74 15.86 -15.55
CA ILE A 181 -8.40 14.57 -14.93
C ILE A 181 -8.66 13.42 -15.92
N TYR A 182 -9.77 13.44 -16.65
CA TYR A 182 -10.10 12.41 -17.63
C TYR A 182 -9.13 12.40 -18.81
N ASP A 183 -8.71 13.56 -19.29
CA ASP A 183 -7.72 13.70 -20.35
C ASP A 183 -6.36 13.14 -19.90
N GLU A 184 -5.92 13.48 -18.68
CA GLU A 184 -4.69 12.93 -18.09
C GLU A 184 -4.74 11.41 -17.99
N LEU A 185 -5.82 10.85 -17.41
CA LEU A 185 -6.00 9.40 -17.27
C LEU A 185 -6.08 8.69 -18.62
N SER A 186 -6.71 9.30 -19.63
CA SER A 186 -6.82 8.76 -20.98
C SER A 186 -5.47 8.71 -21.67
N ASN A 187 -4.62 9.69 -21.46
CA ASN A 187 -3.26 9.71 -21.98
C ASN A 187 -2.40 8.59 -21.41
N ILE A 188 -2.59 8.22 -20.13
CA ILE A 188 -1.87 7.09 -19.49
C ILE A 188 -2.25 5.75 -20.15
N VAL A 189 -3.51 5.55 -20.53
CA VAL A 189 -3.98 4.30 -21.19
C VAL A 189 -3.45 4.14 -22.60
N SER A 190 -3.08 5.25 -23.25
CA SER A 190 -2.65 5.27 -24.66
C SER A 190 -1.19 4.90 -24.85
N TYR A 191 -0.44 4.68 -23.79
CA TYR A 191 0.95 4.24 -23.77
C TYR A 191 1.05 2.75 -23.46
#